data_4d1898d85085468023b44ffa75bc4d26
#
_entry.id   4d1898d85085468023b44ffa75bc4d26
#
_cell.length_a   1.000
_cell.length_b   1.000
_cell.length_c   1.000
_cell.angle_alpha   90.00
_cell.angle_beta   90.00
_cell.angle_gamma   90.00
#
_symmetry.space_group_name_H-M   'P 1'
#
loop_
_entity.id
_entity.type
_entity.pdbx_description
1 polymer ?
#
loop_
_entity_poly.entity_id
_entity_poly.type
_entity_poly.pdbx_seq_one_letter_code
_entity_poly.pdbx_strand_id
1 'polypeptide(L)'
;MKKIVLYICTMIMASCSLIEVHQKESEVAAKSWAEAFFSFDLARANQLTVEESRPWLHFVASNITDEDLDFANSEDASTSAHIDDVTELPGDTMCQIKLVVDNAFVADSIGSRAHLVDEYHTTVTVVKRHGHWMVRMAGLPRNEMQNRD
;
A
#
# COMPACT_ATOMS: atom_id res chain seq x y z
N MET A 1 41.99 27.42 -5.16
CA MET A 1 41.00 27.40 -4.07
C MET A 1 39.53 27.41 -4.55
N LYS A 2 39.16 28.23 -5.54
CA LYS A 2 37.77 28.27 -6.05
C LYS A 2 37.27 26.95 -6.67
N LYS A 3 38.16 26.13 -7.25
CA LYS A 3 37.79 24.84 -7.86
C LYS A 3 37.53 23.71 -6.86
N ILE A 4 38.14 23.77 -5.68
CA ILE A 4 37.96 22.75 -4.60
C ILE A 4 36.62 22.95 -3.89
N VAL A 5 36.19 24.21 -3.70
CA VAL A 5 34.88 24.50 -3.08
C VAL A 5 33.72 24.05 -3.97
N LEU A 6 33.87 24.11 -5.28
CA LEU A 6 32.85 23.66 -6.24
C LEU A 6 32.66 22.11 -6.20
N TYR A 7 33.76 21.38 -6.00
CA TYR A 7 33.73 19.90 -5.91
C TYR A 7 33.09 19.39 -4.62
N ILE A 8 33.27 20.14 -3.50
CA ILE A 8 32.65 19.76 -2.21
C ILE A 8 31.14 20.01 -2.23
N CYS A 9 30.66 21.07 -2.89
CA CYS A 9 29.24 21.34 -3.05
C CYS A 9 28.52 20.30 -3.92
N THR A 10 29.17 19.75 -4.94
CA THR A 10 28.58 18.73 -5.81
C THR A 10 28.47 17.36 -5.16
N MET A 11 29.33 17.03 -4.18
CA MET A 11 29.24 15.76 -3.46
C MET A 11 28.13 15.72 -2.39
N ILE A 12 27.73 16.89 -1.85
CA ILE A 12 26.67 16.97 -0.83
C ILE A 12 25.28 16.80 -1.45
N MET A 13 25.11 17.17 -2.73
CA MET A 13 23.81 17.04 -3.41
C MET A 13 23.48 15.60 -3.84
N ALA A 14 24.48 14.72 -3.97
CA ALA A 14 24.25 13.32 -4.38
C ALA A 14 23.75 12.41 -3.23
N SER A 15 23.97 12.81 -1.96
CA SER A 15 23.53 11.99 -0.81
C SER A 15 22.06 12.21 -0.44
N CYS A 16 21.47 13.37 -0.76
CA CYS A 16 20.04 13.61 -0.49
C CYS A 16 19.12 12.84 -1.46
N SER A 17 19.57 12.63 -2.70
CA SER A 17 18.73 11.94 -3.71
C SER A 17 18.57 10.45 -3.47
N LEU A 18 19.53 9.80 -2.77
CA LEU A 18 19.43 8.36 -2.46
C LEU A 18 18.41 8.08 -1.33
N ILE A 19 18.24 8.98 -0.38
CA ILE A 19 17.27 8.84 0.71
C ILE A 19 15.84 9.05 0.17
N GLU A 20 15.63 10.03 -0.69
CA GLU A 20 14.33 10.28 -1.32
C GLU A 20 13.88 9.12 -2.23
N VAL A 21 14.82 8.46 -2.94
CA VAL A 21 14.50 7.32 -3.81
C VAL A 21 14.03 6.12 -3.00
N HIS A 22 14.62 5.83 -1.82
CA HIS A 22 14.20 4.72 -0.98
C HIS A 22 12.81 4.91 -0.36
N GLN A 23 12.47 6.11 0.08
CA GLN A 23 11.12 6.44 0.57
C GLN A 23 10.07 6.28 -0.55
N LYS A 24 10.36 6.77 -1.74
CA LYS A 24 9.45 6.64 -2.89
C LYS A 24 9.16 5.20 -3.30
N GLU A 25 10.12 4.29 -3.22
CA GLU A 25 9.90 2.88 -3.55
C GLU A 25 8.94 2.19 -2.58
N SER A 26 9.06 2.45 -1.27
CA SER A 26 8.15 1.90 -0.26
C SER A 26 6.74 2.48 -0.39
N GLU A 27 6.63 3.77 -0.67
CA GLU A 27 5.36 4.45 -0.93
C GLU A 27 4.68 3.91 -2.19
N VAL A 28 5.43 3.73 -3.28
CA VAL A 28 4.93 3.14 -4.52
C VAL A 28 4.42 1.71 -4.29
N ALA A 29 5.15 0.91 -3.52
CA ALA A 29 4.73 -0.45 -3.17
C ALA A 29 3.43 -0.46 -2.37
N ALA A 30 3.31 0.41 -1.35
CA ALA A 30 2.11 0.54 -0.53
C ALA A 30 0.89 0.97 -1.34
N LYS A 31 1.03 2.01 -2.17
CA LYS A 31 -0.02 2.51 -3.05
C LYS A 31 -0.48 1.45 -4.04
N SER A 32 0.47 0.85 -4.76
CA SER A 32 0.16 -0.18 -5.77
C SER A 32 -0.54 -1.39 -5.16
N TRP A 33 -0.13 -1.77 -3.94
CA TRP A 33 -0.80 -2.84 -3.20
C TRP A 33 -2.22 -2.45 -2.81
N ALA A 34 -2.41 -1.25 -2.24
CA ALA A 34 -3.72 -0.79 -1.82
C ALA A 34 -4.70 -0.66 -2.99
N GLU A 35 -4.27 -0.07 -4.10
CA GLU A 35 -5.06 0.02 -5.33
C GLU A 35 -5.47 -1.37 -5.83
N ALA A 36 -4.55 -2.34 -5.85
CA ALA A 36 -4.84 -3.70 -6.26
C ALA A 36 -5.78 -4.43 -5.27
N PHE A 37 -5.51 -4.31 -3.97
CA PHE A 37 -6.31 -4.97 -2.93
C PHE A 37 -7.76 -4.47 -2.92
N PHE A 38 -7.95 -3.15 -2.93
CA PHE A 38 -9.25 -2.51 -2.83
C PHE A 38 -9.99 -2.37 -4.17
N SER A 39 -9.38 -2.78 -5.29
CA SER A 39 -10.07 -3.00 -6.58
C SER A 39 -10.37 -4.48 -6.85
N PHE A 40 -10.08 -5.37 -5.89
CA PHE A 40 -10.18 -6.83 -6.03
C PHE A 40 -9.23 -7.46 -7.08
N ASP A 41 -8.22 -6.74 -7.53
CA ASP A 41 -7.10 -7.33 -8.27
C ASP A 41 -6.15 -8.06 -7.31
N LEU A 42 -6.66 -9.15 -6.71
CA LEU A 42 -5.94 -9.90 -5.69
C LEU A 42 -4.72 -10.64 -6.24
N ALA A 43 -4.68 -10.91 -7.53
CA ALA A 43 -3.50 -11.47 -8.19
C ALA A 43 -2.32 -10.50 -8.15
N ARG A 44 -2.56 -9.22 -8.46
CA ARG A 44 -1.56 -8.16 -8.37
C ARG A 44 -1.20 -7.86 -6.91
N ALA A 45 -2.17 -7.77 -6.00
CA ALA A 45 -1.92 -7.60 -4.58
C ALA A 45 -1.03 -8.73 -4.01
N ASN A 46 -1.25 -9.97 -4.43
CA ASN A 46 -0.46 -11.12 -4.00
C ASN A 46 1.02 -11.03 -4.43
N GLN A 47 1.30 -10.46 -5.60
CA GLN A 47 2.67 -10.22 -6.05
C GLN A 47 3.41 -9.18 -5.21
N LEU A 48 2.67 -8.24 -4.62
CA LEU A 48 3.18 -7.16 -3.77
C LEU A 48 3.16 -7.51 -2.28
N THR A 49 2.76 -8.72 -1.93
CA THR A 49 2.62 -9.19 -0.54
C THR A 49 3.69 -10.23 -0.22
N VAL A 50 4.31 -10.10 0.97
CA VAL A 50 5.26 -11.09 1.46
C VAL A 50 4.61 -12.46 1.60
N GLU A 51 5.38 -13.52 1.43
CA GLU A 51 4.86 -14.89 1.39
C GLU A 51 4.08 -15.28 2.64
N GLU A 52 4.59 -14.91 3.81
CA GLU A 52 3.96 -15.19 5.12
C GLU A 52 2.59 -14.52 5.31
N SER A 53 2.28 -13.51 4.51
CA SER A 53 1.00 -12.77 4.58
C SER A 53 -0.02 -13.19 3.52
N ARG A 54 0.38 -13.98 2.53
CA ARG A 54 -0.51 -14.44 1.45
C ARG A 54 -1.76 -15.21 1.91
N PRO A 55 -1.74 -15.96 3.02
CA PRO A 55 -2.96 -16.57 3.54
C PRO A 55 -4.11 -15.59 3.77
N TRP A 56 -3.83 -14.33 4.14
CA TRP A 56 -4.85 -13.28 4.27
C TRP A 56 -5.51 -12.93 2.94
N LEU A 57 -4.72 -12.87 1.86
CA LEU A 57 -5.27 -12.64 0.51
C LEU A 57 -6.09 -13.81 0.01
N HIS A 58 -5.64 -15.03 0.28
CA HIS A 58 -6.40 -16.24 -0.07
C HIS A 58 -7.73 -16.28 0.69
N PHE A 59 -7.74 -15.86 1.95
CA PHE A 59 -8.96 -15.72 2.73
C PHE A 59 -9.92 -14.70 2.09
N VAL A 60 -9.44 -13.51 1.70
CA VAL A 60 -10.25 -12.50 0.99
C VAL A 60 -10.77 -13.07 -0.33
N ALA A 61 -9.89 -13.68 -1.13
CA ALA A 61 -10.26 -14.25 -2.42
C ALA A 61 -11.36 -15.33 -2.32
N SER A 62 -11.35 -16.12 -1.23
CA SER A 62 -12.38 -17.15 -1.00
C SER A 62 -13.74 -16.58 -0.58
N ASN A 63 -13.81 -15.30 -0.24
CA ASN A 63 -15.03 -14.63 0.19
C ASN A 63 -15.58 -13.65 -0.85
N ILE A 64 -14.83 -13.36 -1.91
CA ILE A 64 -15.28 -12.54 -3.04
C ILE A 64 -15.97 -13.46 -4.06
N THR A 65 -17.17 -13.07 -4.47
CA THR A 65 -17.99 -13.81 -5.44
C THR A 65 -17.82 -13.22 -6.85
N ASP A 66 -18.26 -13.97 -7.86
CA ASP A 66 -18.30 -13.46 -9.24
C ASP A 66 -19.20 -12.21 -9.35
N GLU A 67 -20.29 -12.14 -8.55
CA GLU A 67 -21.16 -10.97 -8.49
C GLU A 67 -20.44 -9.72 -7.94
N ASP A 68 -19.52 -9.90 -6.96
CA ASP A 68 -18.72 -8.81 -6.42
C ASP A 68 -17.70 -8.30 -7.45
N LEU A 69 -17.10 -9.21 -8.23
CA LEU A 69 -16.20 -8.86 -9.32
C LEU A 69 -16.94 -8.15 -10.47
N ASP A 70 -18.12 -8.62 -10.83
CA ASP A 70 -18.97 -7.98 -11.84
C ASP A 70 -19.39 -6.57 -11.37
N PHE A 71 -19.72 -6.40 -10.10
CA PHE A 71 -20.02 -5.10 -9.50
C PHE A 71 -18.81 -4.17 -9.62
N ALA A 72 -17.63 -4.61 -9.16
CA ALA A 72 -16.41 -3.79 -9.22
C ALA A 72 -16.03 -3.41 -10.66
N ASN A 73 -16.25 -4.30 -11.63
CA ASN A 73 -15.99 -4.02 -13.05
C ASN A 73 -17.05 -3.15 -13.71
N SER A 74 -18.27 -3.06 -13.17
CA SER A 74 -19.37 -2.27 -13.71
C SER A 74 -19.36 -0.82 -13.25
N GLU A 75 -18.67 -0.53 -12.15
CA GLU A 75 -18.54 0.83 -11.63
C GLU A 75 -17.52 1.63 -12.43
N ASP A 76 -17.88 2.85 -12.81
CA ASP A 76 -16.97 3.80 -13.49
C ASP A 76 -15.94 4.41 -12.53
N ALA A 77 -15.98 4.03 -11.25
CA ALA A 77 -15.10 4.53 -10.21
C ALA A 77 -13.76 3.75 -10.19
N SER A 78 -12.68 4.40 -10.52
CA SER A 78 -11.35 3.82 -10.38
C SER A 78 -10.84 3.97 -8.93
N THR A 79 -10.39 2.86 -8.36
CA THR A 79 -9.72 2.87 -7.04
C THR A 79 -8.36 3.57 -7.15
N SER A 80 -8.10 4.53 -6.29
CA SER A 80 -6.80 5.20 -6.17
C SER A 80 -6.38 5.31 -4.71
N ALA A 81 -5.07 5.35 -4.46
CA ALA A 81 -4.53 5.47 -3.12
C ALA A 81 -3.60 6.68 -2.98
N HIS A 82 -3.68 7.36 -1.84
CA HIS A 82 -2.83 8.49 -1.48
C HIS A 82 -2.09 8.19 -0.19
N ILE A 83 -0.86 8.68 -0.09
CA ILE A 83 -0.08 8.63 1.15
C ILE A 83 -0.53 9.77 2.06
N ASP A 84 -0.94 9.44 3.28
CA ASP A 84 -1.25 10.41 4.32
C ASP A 84 -0.06 10.66 5.24
N ASP A 85 0.62 9.58 5.68
CA ASP A 85 1.77 9.66 6.57
C ASP A 85 2.70 8.46 6.39
N VAL A 86 3.98 8.66 6.67
CA VAL A 86 5.01 7.60 6.62
C VAL A 86 5.79 7.62 7.93
N THR A 87 5.78 6.50 8.64
CA THR A 87 6.56 6.28 9.85
C THR A 87 7.62 5.23 9.60
N GLU A 88 8.88 5.64 9.62
CA GLU A 88 10.00 4.71 9.54
C GLU A 88 10.12 3.89 10.82
N LEU A 89 10.38 2.60 10.69
CA LEU A 89 10.64 1.72 11.81
C LEU A 89 12.14 1.40 11.90
N PRO A 90 12.67 1.08 13.10
CA PRO A 90 14.09 0.81 13.27
C PRO A 90 14.61 -0.26 12.30
N GLY A 91 15.74 0.02 11.62
CA GLY A 91 16.45 -0.93 10.76
C GLY A 91 16.36 -0.67 9.26
N ASP A 92 15.85 0.46 8.79
CA ASP A 92 15.83 0.93 7.37
C ASP A 92 15.22 -0.04 6.34
N THR A 93 14.57 -1.10 6.82
CA THR A 93 13.97 -2.15 5.98
C THR A 93 12.48 -2.33 6.21
N MET A 94 11.88 -1.46 7.01
CA MET A 94 10.46 -1.53 7.36
C MET A 94 9.92 -0.13 7.66
N CYS A 95 8.71 0.15 7.17
CA CYS A 95 7.97 1.36 7.50
C CYS A 95 6.48 1.07 7.60
N GLN A 96 5.77 1.92 8.34
CA GLN A 96 4.31 1.98 8.34
C GLN A 96 3.87 3.15 7.50
N ILE A 97 2.91 2.90 6.62
CA ILE A 97 2.39 3.91 5.69
C ILE A 97 0.88 4.01 5.90
N LYS A 98 0.43 5.20 6.29
CA LYS A 98 -0.98 5.53 6.32
C LYS A 98 -1.44 5.88 4.92
N LEU A 99 -2.50 5.26 4.50
CA LEU A 99 -3.11 5.41 3.19
C LEU A 99 -4.55 5.87 3.31
N VAL A 100 -4.93 6.72 2.39
CA VAL A 100 -6.32 7.01 2.06
C VAL A 100 -6.59 6.41 0.70
N VAL A 101 -7.58 5.53 0.63
CA VAL A 101 -7.98 4.85 -0.61
C VAL A 101 -9.34 5.38 -1.02
N ASP A 102 -9.39 6.03 -2.18
CA ASP A 102 -10.63 6.50 -2.78
C ASP A 102 -11.29 5.38 -3.59
N ASN A 103 -12.59 5.32 -3.55
CA ASN A 103 -13.39 4.32 -4.24
C ASN A 103 -12.93 2.88 -3.92
N ALA A 104 -12.87 2.56 -2.64
CA ALA A 104 -12.46 1.25 -2.16
C ALA A 104 -13.63 0.25 -2.23
N PHE A 105 -13.44 -0.90 -2.87
CA PHE A 105 -14.39 -2.02 -2.80
C PHE A 105 -14.12 -2.84 -1.54
N VAL A 106 -15.12 -2.99 -0.70
CA VAL A 106 -15.01 -3.62 0.63
C VAL A 106 -16.16 -4.60 0.87
N ALA A 107 -15.85 -5.74 1.47
CA ALA A 107 -16.84 -6.64 2.05
C ALA A 107 -16.67 -6.62 3.58
N ASP A 108 -17.71 -6.21 4.32
CA ASP A 108 -17.64 -5.99 5.78
C ASP A 108 -17.48 -7.26 6.59
N SER A 109 -17.95 -8.38 6.06
CA SER A 109 -17.90 -9.67 6.73
C SER A 109 -17.90 -10.82 5.73
N ILE A 110 -17.61 -12.03 6.22
CA ILE A 110 -17.71 -13.25 5.43
C ILE A 110 -19.14 -13.40 4.89
N GLY A 111 -19.26 -13.52 3.57
CA GLY A 111 -20.54 -13.71 2.89
C GLY A 111 -21.38 -12.43 2.73
N SER A 112 -20.88 -11.25 3.15
CA SER A 112 -21.49 -9.97 2.79
C SER A 112 -21.15 -9.61 1.35
N ARG A 113 -22.07 -8.92 0.67
CA ARG A 113 -21.78 -8.36 -0.65
C ARG A 113 -20.77 -7.22 -0.56
N ALA A 114 -19.93 -7.12 -1.56
CA ALA A 114 -19.06 -5.97 -1.70
C ALA A 114 -19.87 -4.69 -1.95
N HIS A 115 -19.35 -3.59 -1.42
CA HIS A 115 -19.88 -2.26 -1.65
C HIS A 115 -18.73 -1.27 -1.84
N LEU A 116 -19.04 -0.13 -2.44
CA LEU A 116 -18.09 0.95 -2.66
C LEU A 116 -18.05 1.87 -1.45
N VAL A 117 -16.85 2.17 -0.98
CA VAL A 117 -16.57 3.17 0.07
C VAL A 117 -15.82 4.32 -0.58
N ASP A 118 -16.36 5.53 -0.45
CA ASP A 118 -15.76 6.71 -1.08
C ASP A 118 -14.34 6.96 -0.60
N GLU A 119 -14.09 6.78 0.70
CA GLU A 119 -12.78 7.03 1.33
C GLU A 119 -12.51 6.00 2.44
N TYR A 120 -11.43 5.27 2.30
CA TYR A 120 -11.03 4.20 3.24
C TYR A 120 -9.64 4.49 3.80
N HIS A 121 -9.55 4.73 5.11
CA HIS A 121 -8.31 5.02 5.80
C HIS A 121 -7.72 3.75 6.40
N THR A 122 -6.48 3.45 6.08
CA THR A 122 -5.79 2.26 6.60
C THR A 122 -4.29 2.48 6.74
N THR A 123 -3.67 1.71 7.61
CA THR A 123 -2.22 1.67 7.77
C THR A 123 -1.69 0.31 7.32
N VAL A 124 -0.70 0.33 6.44
CA VAL A 124 0.00 -0.87 5.97
C VAL A 124 1.45 -0.87 6.44
N THR A 125 1.98 -2.06 6.72
CA THR A 125 3.41 -2.24 6.98
C THR A 125 4.09 -2.69 5.70
N VAL A 126 5.13 -1.99 5.29
CA VAL A 126 5.94 -2.32 4.12
C VAL A 126 7.33 -2.75 4.59
N VAL A 127 7.81 -3.85 4.05
CA VAL A 127 9.10 -4.44 4.40
C VAL A 127 9.93 -4.68 3.16
N LYS A 128 11.26 -4.53 3.27
CA LYS A 128 12.17 -4.84 2.19
C LYS A 128 12.56 -6.32 2.24
N ARG A 129 12.29 -7.06 1.17
CA ARG A 129 12.64 -8.47 0.98
C ARG A 129 13.37 -8.64 -0.34
N HIS A 130 14.58 -9.20 -0.30
CA HIS A 130 15.41 -9.44 -1.50
C HIS A 130 15.55 -8.21 -2.42
N GLY A 131 15.70 -7.02 -1.80
CA GLY A 131 15.83 -5.76 -2.52
C GLY A 131 14.51 -5.11 -2.97
N HIS A 132 13.36 -5.74 -2.74
CA HIS A 132 12.04 -5.22 -3.11
C HIS A 132 11.19 -4.87 -1.89
N TRP A 133 10.45 -3.77 -2.00
CA TRP A 133 9.47 -3.39 -0.99
C TRP A 133 8.16 -4.14 -1.20
N MET A 134 7.66 -4.79 -0.16
CA MET A 134 6.45 -5.62 -0.18
C MET A 134 5.61 -5.37 1.06
N VAL A 135 4.30 -5.53 0.95
CA VAL A 135 3.37 -5.36 2.07
C VAL A 135 3.36 -6.60 2.95
N ARG A 136 3.47 -6.39 4.26
CA ARG A 136 3.27 -7.40 5.29
C ARG A 136 1.95 -7.16 6.00
N MET A 137 1.08 -8.14 5.97
CA MET A 137 -0.23 -8.10 6.63
C MET A 137 -0.17 -8.86 7.96
N ALA A 138 -0.59 -8.22 9.04
CA ALA A 138 -0.80 -8.88 10.34
C ALA A 138 -2.28 -9.30 10.52
N GLY A 139 -3.13 -8.94 9.58
CA GLY A 139 -4.57 -9.20 9.54
C GLY A 139 -5.17 -8.50 8.32
N LEU A 140 -6.49 -8.53 8.21
CA LEU A 140 -7.20 -7.78 7.18
C LEU A 140 -7.13 -6.27 7.47
N PRO A 141 -7.03 -5.43 6.43
CA PRO A 141 -7.12 -3.98 6.58
C PRO A 141 -8.42 -3.58 7.30
N ARG A 142 -8.34 -2.55 8.12
CA ARG A 142 -9.48 -1.97 8.82
C ARG A 142 -9.60 -0.50 8.49
N ASN A 143 -10.84 -0.02 8.38
CA ASN A 143 -11.08 1.40 8.20
C ASN A 143 -10.88 2.12 9.54
N GLU A 144 -9.84 2.92 9.65
CA GLU A 144 -9.47 3.63 10.88
C GLU A 144 -10.43 4.79 11.21
N MET A 145 -11.22 5.26 10.23
CA MET A 145 -12.24 6.28 10.45
C MET A 145 -13.43 5.76 11.28
N GLN A 146 -13.74 4.47 11.18
CA GLN A 146 -14.87 3.84 11.91
C GLN A 146 -14.59 3.64 13.39
N ASN A 147 -13.34 3.80 13.85
CA ASN A 147 -12.94 3.57 15.24
C ASN A 147 -12.77 4.85 16.07
N ARG A 148 -13.29 5.99 15.60
CA ARG A 148 -13.15 7.29 16.29
C ARG A 148 -14.36 7.71 17.14
N ASP A 149 -15.32 6.82 17.32
CA ASP A 149 -16.49 7.03 18.19
C ASP A 149 -16.28 6.45 19.59
#